data_0f1017945c07f32dd6fc570b989f7618
#
_entry.id   0f1017945c07f32dd6fc570b989f7618
#
_cell.length_a   1.000
_cell.length_b   1.000
_cell.length_c   1.000
_cell.angle_alpha   90.00
_cell.angle_beta   90.00
_cell.angle_gamma   90.00
#
_symmetry.space_group_name_H-M   'P 1'
#
loop_
_entity.id
_entity.type
_entity.pdbx_description
1 polymer ?
#
loop_
_entity_poly.entity_id
_entity_poly.type
_entity_poly.pdbx_seq_one_letter_code
_entity_poly.pdbx_strand_id
1 'polypeptide(L)'
;MCWVDPFELVFFQAAEKRLKAAKALKEKGETPEELLRSVKENEKAVAEAQREVDAWKAIVGEKSRREEAAKEEAEKRMDDEEPKTVGSGVFGNIYNQFKGKVKEAFDFLMKHKGGDLLGVFHRKDVGDIDLVWGDENGGLAHILNKHVGEGKSFANVDEAMSHIQNIVETGKNDFEDGDKIVFRKGSELVTVRKNFREEGKKTGF
;
A
#
# COMPACT_ATOMS: atom_id res chain seq x y z
N MET A 1 3.47 6.40 -11.42
CA MET A 1 4.56 7.35 -11.08
C MET A 1 5.65 6.55 -10.40
N CYS A 2 6.73 6.20 -11.12
CA CYS A 2 7.82 5.40 -10.54
C CYS A 2 8.50 6.24 -9.46
N TRP A 3 8.43 5.78 -8.23
CA TRP A 3 9.24 6.31 -7.14
C TRP A 3 10.69 5.89 -7.40
N VAL A 4 11.52 6.83 -7.83
CA VAL A 4 12.98 6.64 -7.84
C VAL A 4 13.43 6.76 -6.38
N ASP A 5 14.05 5.71 -5.87
CA ASP A 5 14.59 5.68 -4.51
C ASP A 5 15.53 6.89 -4.33
N PRO A 6 15.39 7.71 -3.26
CA PRO A 6 16.27 8.85 -3.01
C PRO A 6 17.76 8.48 -3.01
N PHE A 7 18.11 7.24 -2.69
CA PHE A 7 19.47 6.72 -2.75
C PHE A 7 19.98 6.48 -4.17
N GLU A 8 19.16 6.00 -5.10
CA GLU A 8 19.53 5.89 -6.51
C GLU A 8 19.84 7.29 -7.11
N LEU A 9 19.07 8.30 -6.72
CA LEU A 9 19.29 9.68 -7.19
C LEU A 9 20.64 10.23 -6.72
N VAL A 10 21.05 9.97 -5.47
CA VAL A 10 22.35 10.41 -4.92
C VAL A 10 23.50 9.71 -5.63
N PHE A 11 23.39 8.42 -5.92
CA PHE A 11 24.44 7.69 -6.67
C PHE A 11 24.55 8.17 -8.11
N PHE A 12 23.45 8.44 -8.78
CA PHE A 12 23.43 8.95 -10.15
C PHE A 12 24.09 10.34 -10.22
N GLN A 13 23.78 11.22 -9.29
CA GLN A 13 24.39 12.56 -9.19
C GLN A 13 25.90 12.50 -8.89
N ALA A 14 26.33 11.56 -8.05
CA ALA A 14 27.75 11.38 -7.76
C ALA A 14 28.52 10.84 -8.99
N ALA A 15 27.93 9.93 -9.75
CA ALA A 15 28.50 9.41 -10.99
C ALA A 15 28.61 10.49 -12.08
N GLU A 16 27.57 11.31 -12.26
CA GLU A 16 27.59 12.45 -13.19
C GLU A 16 28.65 13.49 -12.83
N LYS A 17 28.78 13.80 -11.55
CA LYS A 17 29.81 14.75 -11.07
C LYS A 17 31.23 14.25 -11.34
N ARG A 18 31.47 12.93 -11.18
CA ARG A 18 32.77 12.30 -11.49
C ARG A 18 33.04 12.27 -13.00
N LEU A 19 32.02 12.00 -13.82
CA LEU A 19 32.13 12.02 -15.28
C LEU A 19 32.43 13.45 -15.81
N LYS A 20 31.81 14.49 -15.25
CA LYS A 20 32.11 15.90 -15.55
C LYS A 20 33.53 16.27 -15.16
N ALA A 21 34.00 15.83 -13.99
CA ALA A 21 35.37 16.07 -13.54
C ALA A 21 36.42 15.39 -14.48
N ALA A 22 36.16 14.14 -14.90
CA ALA A 22 37.02 13.43 -15.84
C ALA A 22 37.09 14.09 -17.23
N LYS A 23 35.97 14.66 -17.71
CA LYS A 23 35.94 15.43 -18.97
C LYS A 23 36.70 16.75 -18.86
N ALA A 24 36.60 17.46 -17.74
CA ALA A 24 37.33 18.70 -17.51
C ALA A 24 38.86 18.53 -17.39
N LEU A 25 39.31 17.37 -16.89
CA LEU A 25 40.75 17.01 -16.85
C LEU A 25 41.31 16.80 -18.26
N LYS A 26 40.51 16.20 -19.17
CA LYS A 26 40.92 15.96 -20.56
C LYS A 26 41.14 17.25 -21.36
N GLU A 27 40.47 18.35 -20.98
CA GLU A 27 40.59 19.66 -21.63
C GLU A 27 41.80 20.48 -21.15
N LYS A 28 42.46 20.11 -20.02
CA LYS A 28 43.57 20.87 -19.41
C LYS A 28 44.96 20.56 -19.94
N GLY A 29 45.11 19.67 -20.90
CA GLY A 29 46.42 19.42 -21.56
C GLY A 29 47.48 18.78 -20.66
N GLU A 30 47.07 17.88 -19.77
CA GLU A 30 47.95 17.14 -18.87
C GLU A 30 48.90 16.23 -19.62
N THR A 31 50.05 15.94 -19.04
CA THR A 31 51.05 15.04 -19.63
C THR A 31 50.51 13.60 -19.72
N PRO A 32 50.97 12.76 -20.69
CA PRO A 32 50.51 11.40 -20.82
C PRO A 32 50.62 10.54 -19.54
N GLU A 33 51.64 10.84 -18.70
CA GLU A 33 51.84 10.12 -17.43
C GLU A 33 50.82 10.55 -16.35
N GLU A 34 50.44 11.80 -16.27
CA GLU A 34 49.43 12.30 -15.36
C GLU A 34 48.06 11.81 -15.76
N LEU A 35 47.74 11.75 -17.06
CA LEU A 35 46.55 11.14 -17.60
C LEU A 35 46.46 9.64 -17.25
N LEU A 36 47.55 8.90 -17.37
CA LEU A 36 47.58 7.47 -17.05
C LEU A 36 47.38 7.22 -15.56
N ARG A 37 47.89 8.08 -14.71
CA ARG A 37 47.70 8.00 -13.24
C ARG A 37 46.24 8.30 -12.87
N SER A 38 45.65 9.34 -13.42
CA SER A 38 44.25 9.70 -13.14
C SER A 38 43.29 8.63 -13.68
N VAL A 39 43.57 7.99 -14.81
CA VAL A 39 42.77 6.85 -15.32
C VAL A 39 42.80 5.70 -14.33
N LYS A 40 43.98 5.29 -13.83
CA LYS A 40 44.11 4.20 -12.85
C LYS A 40 43.40 4.49 -11.54
N GLU A 41 43.48 5.73 -11.04
CA GLU A 41 42.77 6.16 -9.84
C GLU A 41 41.25 6.15 -10.04
N ASN A 42 40.77 6.57 -11.21
CA ASN A 42 39.36 6.50 -11.59
C ASN A 42 38.86 5.06 -11.74
N GLU A 43 39.65 4.17 -12.37
CA GLU A 43 39.30 2.75 -12.47
C GLU A 43 39.16 2.09 -11.11
N LYS A 44 40.07 2.42 -10.17
CA LYS A 44 39.96 1.94 -8.79
C LYS A 44 38.69 2.46 -8.09
N ALA A 45 38.40 3.74 -8.24
CA ALA A 45 37.20 4.36 -7.65
C ALA A 45 35.90 3.78 -8.24
N VAL A 46 35.89 3.48 -9.55
CA VAL A 46 34.75 2.82 -10.20
C VAL A 46 34.59 1.40 -9.67
N ALA A 47 35.69 0.65 -9.51
CA ALA A 47 35.62 -0.72 -8.98
C ALA A 47 35.14 -0.75 -7.51
N GLU A 48 35.51 0.22 -6.69
CA GLU A 48 35.02 0.36 -5.32
C GLU A 48 33.52 0.70 -5.30
N ALA A 49 33.08 1.68 -6.09
CA ALA A 49 31.68 2.04 -6.21
C ALA A 49 30.82 0.88 -6.71
N GLN A 50 31.33 0.07 -7.65
CA GLN A 50 30.62 -1.11 -8.15
C GLN A 50 30.42 -2.16 -7.04
N ARG A 51 31.44 -2.39 -6.20
CA ARG A 51 31.31 -3.32 -5.05
C ARG A 51 30.25 -2.85 -4.05
N GLU A 52 30.17 -1.54 -3.78
CA GLU A 52 29.13 -0.99 -2.91
C GLU A 52 27.75 -1.20 -3.51
N VAL A 53 27.56 -0.93 -4.81
CA VAL A 53 26.30 -1.17 -5.51
C VAL A 53 25.89 -2.64 -5.46
N ASP A 54 26.82 -3.55 -5.66
CA ASP A 54 26.54 -4.99 -5.64
C ASP A 54 26.19 -5.47 -4.21
N ALA A 55 26.84 -4.91 -3.19
CA ALA A 55 26.49 -5.17 -1.78
C ALA A 55 25.07 -4.67 -1.45
N TRP A 56 24.71 -3.47 -1.89
CA TRP A 56 23.36 -2.93 -1.71
C TRP A 56 22.28 -3.74 -2.44
N LYS A 57 22.54 -4.16 -3.67
CA LYS A 57 21.63 -5.05 -4.41
C LYS A 57 21.41 -6.38 -3.68
N ALA A 58 22.43 -6.91 -3.07
CA ALA A 58 22.31 -8.14 -2.26
C ALA A 58 21.42 -7.92 -1.03
N ILE A 59 21.60 -6.80 -0.32
CA ILE A 59 20.79 -6.44 0.86
C ILE A 59 19.32 -6.22 0.48
N VAL A 60 19.07 -5.45 -0.57
CA VAL A 60 17.70 -5.18 -1.07
C VAL A 60 17.02 -6.47 -1.52
N GLY A 61 17.75 -7.33 -2.25
CA GLY A 61 17.22 -8.62 -2.69
C GLY A 61 16.94 -9.59 -1.53
N GLU A 62 17.73 -9.55 -0.47
CA GLU A 62 17.46 -10.34 0.73
C GLU A 62 16.25 -9.81 1.51
N LYS A 63 16.12 -8.48 1.63
CA LYS A 63 14.96 -7.84 2.25
C LYS A 63 13.68 -8.19 1.52
N SER A 64 13.65 -8.08 0.19
CA SER A 64 12.49 -8.43 -0.63
C SER A 64 12.10 -9.90 -0.44
N ARG A 65 13.06 -10.82 -0.45
CA ARG A 65 12.79 -12.25 -0.22
C ARG A 65 12.24 -12.53 1.18
N ARG A 66 12.72 -11.82 2.21
CA ARG A 66 12.18 -11.95 3.57
C ARG A 66 10.76 -11.41 3.68
N GLU A 67 10.46 -10.31 3.00
CA GLU A 67 9.10 -9.74 2.95
C GLU A 67 8.13 -10.66 2.21
N GLU A 68 8.56 -11.27 1.10
CA GLU A 68 7.76 -12.27 0.38
C GLU A 68 7.52 -13.53 1.22
N ALA A 69 8.56 -14.07 1.85
CA ALA A 69 8.44 -15.24 2.72
C ALA A 69 7.55 -14.96 3.93
N ALA A 70 7.63 -13.76 4.52
CA ALA A 70 6.76 -13.34 5.61
C ALA A 70 5.29 -13.20 5.18
N LYS A 71 5.05 -12.72 3.96
CA LYS A 71 3.69 -12.67 3.37
C LYS A 71 3.14 -14.07 3.15
N GLU A 72 3.93 -14.96 2.55
CA GLU A 72 3.51 -16.34 2.29
C GLU A 72 3.24 -17.10 3.59
N GLU A 73 4.06 -16.88 4.62
CA GLU A 73 3.83 -17.49 5.94
C GLU A 73 2.60 -16.91 6.64
N ALA A 74 2.32 -15.60 6.48
CA ALA A 74 1.12 -14.96 7.01
C ALA A 74 -0.14 -15.44 6.30
N GLU A 75 -0.11 -15.58 4.96
CA GLU A 75 -1.20 -16.16 4.18
C GLU A 75 -1.48 -17.60 4.60
N LYS A 76 -0.43 -18.40 4.76
CA LYS A 76 -0.56 -19.80 5.19
C LYS A 76 -1.13 -19.94 6.61
N ARG A 77 -0.75 -19.07 7.54
CA ARG A 77 -1.35 -19.03 8.89
C ARG A 77 -2.82 -18.64 8.89
N MET A 78 -3.22 -17.75 7.97
CA MET A 78 -4.63 -17.39 7.80
C MET A 78 -5.46 -18.51 7.18
N ASP A 79 -4.84 -19.38 6.38
CA ASP A 79 -5.51 -20.55 5.79
C ASP A 79 -5.67 -21.72 6.79
N ASP A 80 -4.75 -21.84 7.74
CA ASP A 80 -4.74 -22.96 8.71
C ASP A 80 -5.64 -22.70 9.95
N GLU A 81 -5.94 -21.43 10.31
CA GLU A 81 -6.91 -21.10 11.36
C GLU A 81 -8.25 -20.67 10.73
N GLU A 82 -9.26 -21.55 10.79
CA GLU A 82 -10.62 -21.13 10.48
C GLU A 82 -11.01 -19.94 11.36
N PRO A 83 -11.38 -18.80 10.77
CA PRO A 83 -11.69 -17.60 11.52
C PRO A 83 -12.87 -17.82 12.44
N LYS A 84 -12.67 -17.55 13.73
CA LYS A 84 -13.71 -17.74 14.77
C LYS A 84 -14.83 -16.74 14.57
N THR A 85 -16.01 -17.26 14.29
CA THR A 85 -17.22 -16.45 14.19
C THR A 85 -17.71 -16.05 15.58
N VAL A 86 -18.15 -14.80 15.74
CA VAL A 86 -18.77 -14.29 16.97
C VAL A 86 -20.28 -14.14 16.85
N GLY A 87 -20.83 -14.44 15.68
CA GLY A 87 -22.26 -14.38 15.41
C GLY A 87 -22.56 -14.50 13.92
N SER A 88 -23.80 -14.29 13.54
CA SER A 88 -24.26 -14.22 12.15
C SER A 88 -24.90 -12.87 11.88
N GLY A 89 -24.53 -12.25 10.77
CA GLY A 89 -25.05 -10.98 10.28
C GLY A 89 -25.88 -11.15 9.01
N VAL A 90 -26.23 -10.03 8.41
CA VAL A 90 -27.02 -10.00 7.15
C VAL A 90 -26.21 -10.52 5.96
N PHE A 91 -24.90 -10.29 5.97
CA PHE A 91 -24.00 -10.67 4.87
C PHE A 91 -23.11 -11.87 5.18
N GLY A 92 -23.49 -12.66 6.18
CA GLY A 92 -22.77 -13.85 6.58
C GLY A 92 -22.32 -13.84 8.03
N ASN A 93 -21.24 -14.55 8.31
CA ASN A 93 -20.73 -14.64 9.66
C ASN A 93 -20.06 -13.34 10.11
N ILE A 94 -20.11 -13.08 11.41
CA ILE A 94 -19.48 -11.90 12.04
C ILE A 94 -18.15 -12.32 12.65
N TYR A 95 -17.11 -11.52 12.41
CA TYR A 95 -15.73 -11.77 12.85
C TYR A 95 -15.16 -10.55 13.58
N ASN A 96 -14.43 -10.76 14.68
CA ASN A 96 -13.83 -9.67 15.46
C ASN A 96 -12.29 -9.67 15.47
N GLN A 97 -11.66 -10.66 14.85
CA GLN A 97 -10.21 -10.82 14.84
C GLN A 97 -9.47 -9.88 13.90
N PHE A 98 -10.22 -9.16 13.05
CA PHE A 98 -9.67 -8.20 12.07
C PHE A 98 -9.64 -6.76 12.58
N LYS A 99 -9.88 -6.53 13.87
CA LYS A 99 -9.87 -5.19 14.46
C LYS A 99 -8.52 -4.51 14.27
N GLY A 100 -8.51 -3.37 13.58
CA GLY A 100 -7.30 -2.61 13.24
C GLY A 100 -6.39 -3.25 12.17
N LYS A 101 -6.82 -4.35 11.53
CA LYS A 101 -6.07 -5.10 10.53
C LYS A 101 -6.67 -4.95 9.14
N VAL A 102 -6.54 -3.74 8.60
CA VAL A 102 -7.26 -3.33 7.38
C VAL A 102 -6.94 -4.23 6.19
N LYS A 103 -5.64 -4.48 5.92
CA LYS A 103 -5.23 -5.31 4.79
C LYS A 103 -5.75 -6.74 4.89
N GLU A 104 -5.55 -7.39 6.04
CA GLU A 104 -6.02 -8.76 6.29
C GLU A 104 -7.55 -8.87 6.19
N ALA A 105 -8.27 -7.83 6.63
CA ALA A 105 -9.71 -7.75 6.50
C ALA A 105 -10.17 -7.72 5.03
N PHE A 106 -9.52 -6.93 4.20
CA PHE A 106 -9.79 -6.89 2.77
C PHE A 106 -9.48 -8.23 2.09
N ASP A 107 -8.30 -8.79 2.34
CA ASP A 107 -7.87 -10.07 1.77
C ASP A 107 -8.87 -11.18 2.15
N PHE A 108 -9.32 -11.21 3.41
CA PHE A 108 -10.33 -12.14 3.89
C PHE A 108 -11.66 -11.99 3.13
N LEU A 109 -12.21 -10.78 3.03
CA LEU A 109 -13.47 -10.55 2.32
C LEU A 109 -13.37 -10.86 0.82
N MET A 110 -12.23 -10.58 0.20
CA MET A 110 -11.98 -10.92 -1.21
C MET A 110 -11.98 -12.42 -1.44
N LYS A 111 -11.42 -13.19 -0.50
CA LYS A 111 -11.37 -14.66 -0.55
C LYS A 111 -12.74 -15.29 -0.29
N HIS A 112 -13.43 -14.88 0.78
CA HIS A 112 -14.65 -15.52 1.26
C HIS A 112 -15.93 -14.96 0.62
N LYS A 113 -15.88 -13.76 0.04
CA LYS A 113 -17.02 -13.07 -0.59
C LYS A 113 -18.26 -13.02 0.30
N GLY A 114 -18.06 -12.82 1.58
CA GLY A 114 -19.10 -12.74 2.59
C GLY A 114 -18.54 -12.42 3.97
N GLY A 115 -19.41 -11.93 4.86
CA GLY A 115 -19.09 -11.66 6.25
C GLY A 115 -19.09 -10.18 6.63
N ASP A 116 -19.16 -9.98 7.95
CA ASP A 116 -19.15 -8.69 8.63
C ASP A 116 -17.91 -8.66 9.56
N LEU A 117 -16.95 -7.79 9.30
CA LEU A 117 -15.70 -7.67 10.06
C LEU A 117 -15.77 -6.48 11.00
N LEU A 118 -15.68 -6.73 12.30
CA LEU A 118 -15.86 -5.72 13.33
C LEU A 118 -14.62 -4.87 13.55
N GLY A 119 -14.80 -3.53 13.60
CA GLY A 119 -13.78 -2.59 14.02
C GLY A 119 -12.53 -2.60 13.16
N VAL A 120 -12.66 -2.88 11.88
CA VAL A 120 -11.53 -2.91 10.94
C VAL A 120 -10.81 -1.56 10.91
N PHE A 121 -11.57 -0.47 10.93
CA PHE A 121 -11.01 0.87 11.07
C PHE A 121 -11.36 1.46 12.44
N HIS A 122 -10.56 2.43 12.88
CA HIS A 122 -10.82 3.19 14.08
C HIS A 122 -10.58 4.68 13.86
N ARG A 123 -11.54 5.52 14.23
CA ARG A 123 -11.41 6.98 14.20
C ARG A 123 -11.79 7.57 15.54
N LYS A 124 -11.04 8.60 15.95
CA LYS A 124 -11.30 9.29 17.24
C LYS A 124 -12.67 10.01 17.28
N ASP A 125 -13.15 10.46 16.14
CA ASP A 125 -14.39 11.22 15.97
C ASP A 125 -15.63 10.33 15.81
N VAL A 126 -15.46 9.07 15.42
CA VAL A 126 -16.58 8.15 15.09
C VAL A 126 -16.52 6.86 15.91
N GLY A 127 -15.33 6.44 16.31
CA GLY A 127 -15.10 5.14 16.96
C GLY A 127 -14.71 4.04 15.97
N ASP A 128 -15.11 2.82 16.28
CA ASP A 128 -14.83 1.65 15.45
C ASP A 128 -15.78 1.62 14.23
N ILE A 129 -15.22 1.29 13.06
CA ILE A 129 -15.93 1.18 11.79
C ILE A 129 -15.73 -0.23 11.25
N ASP A 130 -16.83 -0.89 10.99
CA ASP A 130 -16.86 -2.25 10.47
C ASP A 130 -16.67 -2.26 8.95
N LEU A 131 -16.08 -3.32 8.43
CA LEU A 131 -16.00 -3.59 7.00
C LEU A 131 -16.85 -4.81 6.68
N VAL A 132 -17.79 -4.66 5.74
CA VAL A 132 -18.71 -5.71 5.36
C VAL A 132 -18.56 -6.07 3.89
N TRP A 133 -18.79 -7.33 3.54
CA TRP A 133 -18.83 -7.70 2.13
C TRP A 133 -19.97 -6.97 1.40
N GLY A 134 -21.16 -7.00 1.97
CA GLY A 134 -22.31 -6.29 1.42
C GLY A 134 -22.97 -6.99 0.25
N ASP A 135 -23.73 -6.21 -0.52
CA ASP A 135 -24.45 -6.65 -1.73
C ASP A 135 -24.31 -5.59 -2.86
N GLU A 136 -25.21 -5.61 -3.84
CA GLU A 136 -25.24 -4.62 -4.94
C GLU A 136 -25.55 -3.19 -4.49
N ASN A 137 -26.09 -2.99 -3.27
CA ASN A 137 -26.54 -1.70 -2.74
C ASN A 137 -25.57 -1.08 -1.73
N GLY A 138 -24.59 -1.87 -1.24
CA GLY A 138 -23.62 -1.38 -0.25
C GLY A 138 -22.58 -2.44 0.11
N GLY A 139 -21.53 -2.00 0.80
CA GLY A 139 -20.40 -2.84 1.18
C GLY A 139 -19.31 -2.92 0.13
N LEU A 140 -18.32 -3.77 0.39
CA LEU A 140 -17.16 -3.94 -0.48
C LEU A 140 -17.56 -4.46 -1.86
N ALA A 141 -18.49 -5.41 -1.94
CA ALA A 141 -18.98 -5.96 -3.22
C ALA A 141 -19.55 -4.88 -4.14
N HIS A 142 -20.34 -3.94 -3.59
CA HIS A 142 -20.86 -2.81 -4.34
C HIS A 142 -19.75 -1.93 -4.90
N ILE A 143 -18.76 -1.59 -4.06
CA ILE A 143 -17.63 -0.75 -4.46
C ILE A 143 -16.84 -1.41 -5.59
N LEU A 144 -16.52 -2.68 -5.46
CA LEU A 144 -15.78 -3.43 -6.47
C LEU A 144 -16.55 -3.51 -7.79
N ASN A 145 -17.82 -3.85 -7.75
CA ASN A 145 -18.65 -3.98 -8.94
C ASN A 145 -18.87 -2.66 -9.66
N LYS A 146 -19.03 -1.55 -8.93
CA LYS A 146 -19.38 -0.26 -9.48
C LYS A 146 -18.19 0.59 -9.86
N HIS A 147 -17.12 0.53 -9.09
CA HIS A 147 -16.02 1.49 -9.16
C HIS A 147 -14.67 0.90 -9.62
N VAL A 148 -14.54 -0.43 -9.75
CA VAL A 148 -13.27 -1.07 -10.16
C VAL A 148 -13.39 -1.69 -11.55
N GLY A 149 -12.43 -1.40 -12.42
CA GLY A 149 -12.30 -1.95 -13.77
C GLY A 149 -12.07 -0.89 -14.84
N GLU A 150 -11.96 -1.33 -16.08
CA GLU A 150 -11.72 -0.46 -17.23
C GLU A 150 -12.82 0.61 -17.37
N GLY A 151 -12.41 1.87 -17.50
CA GLY A 151 -13.32 3.01 -17.60
C GLY A 151 -14.06 3.39 -16.31
N LYS A 152 -13.73 2.78 -15.17
CA LYS A 152 -14.27 3.10 -13.85
C LYS A 152 -13.32 3.97 -13.03
N SER A 153 -13.70 4.25 -11.78
CA SER A 153 -12.93 5.14 -10.88
C SER A 153 -11.56 4.58 -10.51
N PHE A 154 -11.42 3.26 -10.41
CA PHE A 154 -10.19 2.56 -10.03
C PHE A 154 -9.84 1.50 -11.06
N ALA A 155 -8.57 1.42 -11.43
CA ALA A 155 -8.09 0.45 -12.40
C ALA A 155 -8.11 -0.99 -11.84
N ASN A 156 -7.86 -1.16 -10.54
CA ASN A 156 -7.79 -2.46 -9.87
C ASN A 156 -8.25 -2.38 -8.42
N VAL A 157 -8.36 -3.55 -7.79
CA VAL A 157 -8.83 -3.72 -6.41
C VAL A 157 -7.89 -3.06 -5.41
N ASP A 158 -6.57 -3.20 -5.57
CA ASP A 158 -5.58 -2.68 -4.63
C ASP A 158 -5.62 -1.15 -4.58
N GLU A 159 -5.83 -0.51 -5.73
CA GLU A 159 -6.03 0.93 -5.82
C GLU A 159 -7.29 1.35 -5.06
N ALA A 160 -8.43 0.70 -5.31
CA ALA A 160 -9.69 0.98 -4.61
C ALA A 160 -9.55 0.82 -3.10
N MET A 161 -8.92 -0.27 -2.63
CA MET A 161 -8.71 -0.53 -1.21
C MET A 161 -7.83 0.53 -0.56
N SER A 162 -6.74 0.94 -1.22
CA SER A 162 -5.85 2.00 -0.74
C SER A 162 -6.57 3.35 -0.62
N HIS A 163 -7.44 3.68 -1.58
CA HIS A 163 -8.25 4.90 -1.55
C HIS A 163 -9.30 4.86 -0.44
N ILE A 164 -10.02 3.75 -0.28
CA ILE A 164 -11.00 3.58 0.81
C ILE A 164 -10.31 3.76 2.17
N GLN A 165 -9.22 3.05 2.41
CA GLN A 165 -8.47 3.16 3.64
C GLN A 165 -8.03 4.59 3.92
N ASN A 166 -7.41 5.24 2.94
CA ASN A 166 -6.92 6.61 3.06
C ASN A 166 -8.04 7.61 3.37
N ILE A 167 -9.21 7.49 2.72
CA ILE A 167 -10.36 8.37 2.96
C ILE A 167 -10.96 8.11 4.34
N VAL A 168 -11.12 6.84 4.72
CA VAL A 168 -11.66 6.49 6.04
C VAL A 168 -10.75 6.97 7.16
N GLU A 169 -9.43 6.80 7.04
CA GLU A 169 -8.47 7.16 8.08
C GLU A 169 -8.19 8.67 8.17
N THR A 170 -8.12 9.37 7.02
CA THR A 170 -7.64 10.76 6.96
C THR A 170 -8.64 11.77 6.40
N GLY A 171 -9.75 11.32 5.82
CA GLY A 171 -10.80 12.18 5.28
C GLY A 171 -11.48 13.00 6.36
N LYS A 172 -11.98 14.18 6.01
CA LYS A 172 -12.79 14.97 6.91
C LYS A 172 -14.18 14.36 7.04
N ASN A 173 -14.76 14.40 8.23
CA ASN A 173 -16.19 14.19 8.42
C ASN A 173 -16.90 15.41 7.80
N ASP A 174 -17.41 15.23 6.60
CA ASP A 174 -17.96 16.30 5.76
C ASP A 174 -19.47 16.49 5.99
N PHE A 175 -20.14 15.40 6.28
CA PHE A 175 -21.59 15.41 6.44
C PHE A 175 -22.04 14.23 7.30
N GLU A 176 -23.04 14.49 8.14
CA GLU A 176 -23.68 13.50 8.99
C GLU A 176 -25.19 13.69 8.91
N ASP A 177 -25.91 12.69 8.42
CA ASP A 177 -27.36 12.71 8.28
C ASP A 177 -27.96 11.38 8.77
N GLY A 178 -28.71 11.46 9.86
CA GLY A 178 -29.43 10.33 10.42
C GLY A 178 -28.50 9.14 10.66
N ASP A 179 -28.55 8.17 9.76
CA ASP A 179 -27.80 6.93 9.81
C ASP A 179 -26.49 6.92 9.01
N LYS A 180 -26.10 8.05 8.40
CA LYS A 180 -24.94 8.14 7.51
C LYS A 180 -23.89 9.13 8.00
N ILE A 181 -22.64 8.77 7.78
CA ILE A 181 -21.47 9.63 7.92
C ILE A 181 -20.73 9.63 6.58
N VAL A 182 -20.36 10.78 6.07
CA VAL A 182 -19.59 10.92 4.84
C VAL A 182 -18.20 11.43 5.16
N PHE A 183 -17.19 10.65 4.86
CA PHE A 183 -15.80 11.10 4.88
C PHE A 183 -15.40 11.56 3.49
N ARG A 184 -14.78 12.74 3.41
CA ARG A 184 -14.33 13.33 2.15
C ARG A 184 -12.85 13.65 2.18
N LYS A 185 -12.18 13.36 1.06
CA LYS A 185 -10.80 13.76 0.79
C LYS A 185 -10.66 14.23 -0.66
N GLY A 186 -10.52 15.55 -0.85
CA GLY A 186 -10.57 16.14 -2.20
C GLY A 186 -11.95 15.96 -2.85
N SER A 187 -11.97 15.37 -4.04
CA SER A 187 -13.20 15.03 -4.76
C SER A 187 -13.79 13.68 -4.41
N GLU A 188 -13.06 12.85 -3.66
CA GLU A 188 -13.45 11.50 -3.33
C GLU A 188 -14.18 11.45 -1.98
N LEU A 189 -15.10 10.50 -1.85
CA LEU A 189 -15.87 10.30 -0.63
C LEU A 189 -16.12 8.82 -0.35
N VAL A 190 -16.23 8.51 0.95
CA VAL A 190 -16.70 7.21 1.46
C VAL A 190 -17.86 7.46 2.41
N THR A 191 -18.97 6.77 2.18
CA THR A 191 -20.15 6.82 3.04
C THR A 191 -20.16 5.62 3.97
N VAL A 192 -20.23 5.88 5.27
CA VAL A 192 -20.38 4.89 6.34
C VAL A 192 -21.78 5.01 6.92
N ARG A 193 -22.43 3.88 7.15
CA ARG A 193 -23.72 3.88 7.85
C ARG A 193 -23.52 3.60 9.33
N LYS A 194 -24.24 4.36 10.16
CA LYS A 194 -24.37 4.08 11.59
C LYS A 194 -25.36 2.93 11.81
N ASN A 195 -25.27 2.24 12.93
CA ASN A 195 -26.27 1.29 13.43
C ASN A 195 -26.65 0.16 12.47
N PHE A 196 -25.63 -0.39 11.80
CA PHE A 196 -25.81 -1.50 10.88
C PHE A 196 -26.54 -2.72 11.47
N ARG A 197 -26.49 -2.91 12.79
CA ARG A 197 -26.90 -4.14 13.47
C ARG A 197 -28.23 -4.09 14.20
N GLU A 198 -28.76 -2.91 14.49
CA GLU A 198 -29.84 -2.81 15.49
C GLU A 198 -31.23 -3.15 15.02
N GLU A 199 -31.51 -3.33 13.74
CA GLU A 199 -32.89 -3.52 13.29
C GLU A 199 -33.14 -4.58 12.20
N GLY A 200 -32.19 -5.45 11.88
CA GLY A 200 -32.37 -6.38 10.75
C GLY A 200 -32.52 -5.65 9.41
N LYS A 201 -32.23 -4.36 9.35
CA LYS A 201 -32.23 -3.54 8.15
C LYS A 201 -30.84 -3.50 7.56
N LYS A 202 -30.78 -3.67 6.27
CA LYS A 202 -29.58 -3.62 5.42
C LYS A 202 -28.81 -2.32 5.62
N THR A 203 -27.70 -2.37 6.33
CA THR A 203 -26.81 -1.23 6.50
C THR A 203 -25.38 -1.71 6.31
N GLY A 204 -24.61 -1.04 5.48
CA GLY A 204 -23.22 -1.34 5.19
C GLY A 204 -22.63 -0.22 4.34
N PHE A 205 -21.35 -0.30 4.09
CA PHE A 205 -20.71 0.55 3.12
C PHE A 205 -21.43 0.49 1.79
#